data_e486ac6a30479a91abb7f22a62298a1b
#
_entry.id   e486ac6a30479a91abb7f22a62298a1b
#
_cell.length_a   1.000
_cell.length_b   1.000
_cell.length_c   1.000
_cell.angle_alpha   90.00
_cell.angle_beta   90.00
_cell.angle_gamma   90.00
#
_symmetry.space_group_name_H-M   'P 1'
#
loop_
_entity.id
_entity.type
_entity.pdbx_description
1 polymer ?
#
loop_
_entity_poly.entity_id
_entity_poly.type
_entity_poly.pdbx_seq_one_letter_code
_entity_poly.pdbx_strand_id
1 'polypeptide(L)'
;MKIIMVHGINQTDKDPETLKKLWIEAFLEGVFQAHIPNVPATTEFEFIYYGDLVKDYSNTPTSNKVLFDLQTSGFHAFEKNFNDLSLDEQDILINIADSMDGDSTDEMGTLPIEGIPVNLKNTLTPYSFIDKGAKALIKITSRFQKLHTWVLKIFAKEANLFLENEQYRSKVRERLLSKIKEDSKEEIVLVGHSLGSAVCLDALQHLNSSYKISRFVTLGSPLGIPVFYDYFKDRTKPSSLKGDWFNFYDTDDFVSAYLLTNPPYNVKPVIQNLRAKTQYFQPHYIVGYLDDALVVKKILGV
;
A
#
# COMPACT_ATOMS: atom_id res chain seq x y z
N MET A 1 13.59 10.26 -20.17
CA MET A 1 12.49 10.02 -19.22
C MET A 1 13.06 9.34 -18.00
N LYS A 2 12.69 9.79 -16.80
CA LYS A 2 13.11 9.22 -15.53
C LYS A 2 11.92 8.58 -14.82
N ILE A 3 12.03 7.31 -14.47
CA ILE A 3 11.02 6.57 -13.70
C ILE A 3 11.54 6.45 -12.28
N ILE A 4 10.88 7.10 -11.33
CA ILE A 4 11.22 7.04 -9.92
C ILE A 4 10.25 6.09 -9.22
N MET A 5 10.78 5.01 -8.66
CA MET A 5 10.05 3.94 -7.99
C MET A 5 10.19 4.05 -6.48
N VAL A 6 9.08 3.97 -5.74
CA VAL A 6 9.04 4.11 -4.28
C VAL A 6 8.36 2.87 -3.68
N HIS A 7 9.12 2.12 -2.88
CA HIS A 7 8.63 0.87 -2.28
C HIS A 7 7.60 1.10 -1.16
N GLY A 8 6.90 0.05 -0.78
CA GLY A 8 5.96 0.01 0.34
C GLY A 8 6.59 -0.49 1.63
N ILE A 9 5.75 -1.15 2.45
CA ILE A 9 6.12 -1.71 3.76
C ILE A 9 7.04 -2.94 3.66
N ASN A 10 7.58 -3.35 4.83
CA ASN A 10 8.33 -4.61 5.03
C ASN A 10 9.63 -4.71 4.20
N GLN A 11 10.35 -3.60 4.09
CA GLN A 11 11.64 -3.55 3.36
C GLN A 11 12.83 -3.25 4.27
N THR A 12 12.65 -3.26 5.59
CA THR A 12 13.61 -2.80 6.60
C THR A 12 14.98 -3.48 6.53
N ASP A 13 15.02 -4.78 6.21
CA ASP A 13 16.26 -5.58 6.17
C ASP A 13 16.66 -5.98 4.74
N LYS A 14 16.09 -5.33 3.73
CA LYS A 14 16.37 -5.65 2.34
C LYS A 14 17.52 -4.82 1.80
N ASP A 15 18.29 -5.44 0.90
CA ASP A 15 19.31 -4.73 0.15
C ASP A 15 18.67 -3.86 -0.94
N PRO A 16 18.96 -2.54 -0.96
CA PRO A 16 18.34 -1.61 -1.92
C PRO A 16 18.59 -1.96 -3.38
N GLU A 17 19.80 -2.43 -3.71
CA GLU A 17 20.14 -2.77 -5.10
C GLU A 17 19.41 -4.03 -5.56
N THR A 18 19.29 -5.02 -4.68
CA THR A 18 18.49 -6.23 -4.95
C THR A 18 17.03 -5.90 -5.19
N LEU A 19 16.46 -5.00 -4.35
CA LEU A 19 15.09 -4.54 -4.55
C LEU A 19 14.91 -3.77 -5.86
N LYS A 20 15.80 -2.84 -6.16
CA LYS A 20 15.79 -2.09 -7.42
C LYS A 20 15.83 -3.03 -8.62
N LYS A 21 16.71 -4.03 -8.58
CA LYS A 21 16.83 -5.03 -9.64
C LYS A 21 15.54 -5.82 -9.82
N LEU A 22 14.94 -6.31 -8.72
CA LEU A 22 13.67 -7.04 -8.73
C LEU A 22 12.54 -6.22 -9.40
N TRP A 23 12.45 -4.93 -9.06
CA TRP A 23 11.43 -4.05 -9.63
C TRP A 23 11.63 -3.81 -11.12
N ILE A 24 12.88 -3.61 -11.55
CA ILE A 24 13.20 -3.42 -12.97
C ILE A 24 12.94 -4.71 -13.75
N GLU A 25 13.30 -5.87 -13.22
CA GLU A 25 13.03 -7.17 -13.86
C GLU A 25 11.52 -7.41 -14.03
N ALA A 26 10.71 -7.15 -12.98
CA ALA A 26 9.26 -7.25 -13.07
C ALA A 26 8.66 -6.27 -14.09
N PHE A 27 9.16 -5.03 -14.12
CA PHE A 27 8.75 -4.03 -15.10
C PHE A 27 9.09 -4.48 -16.54
N LEU A 28 10.28 -5.03 -16.76
CA LEU A 28 10.68 -5.53 -18.09
C LEU A 28 9.85 -6.74 -18.52
N GLU A 29 9.45 -7.61 -17.59
CA GLU A 29 8.48 -8.67 -17.86
C GLU A 29 7.14 -8.08 -18.32
N GLY A 30 6.63 -7.06 -17.63
CA GLY A 30 5.42 -6.33 -18.04
C GLY A 30 5.57 -5.68 -19.43
N VAL A 31 6.75 -5.15 -19.78
CA VAL A 31 7.06 -4.64 -21.12
C VAL A 31 6.94 -5.74 -22.17
N PHE A 32 7.47 -6.91 -21.87
CA PHE A 32 7.36 -8.09 -22.74
C PHE A 32 5.90 -8.53 -22.92
N GLN A 33 5.14 -8.64 -21.83
CA GLN A 33 3.72 -8.98 -21.85
C GLN A 33 2.87 -7.93 -22.61
N ALA A 34 3.27 -6.67 -22.53
CA ALA A 34 2.62 -5.57 -23.24
C ALA A 34 2.90 -5.53 -24.75
N HIS A 35 3.81 -6.40 -25.24
CA HIS A 35 4.33 -6.38 -26.61
C HIS A 35 4.93 -5.02 -27.02
N ILE A 36 5.56 -4.32 -26.07
CA ILE A 36 6.25 -3.08 -26.32
C ILE A 36 7.63 -3.41 -26.89
N PRO A 37 7.94 -3.03 -28.13
CA PRO A 37 9.15 -3.51 -28.80
C PRO A 37 10.45 -3.01 -28.14
N ASN A 38 10.44 -1.81 -27.59
CA ASN A 38 11.60 -1.23 -26.90
C ASN A 38 11.19 -0.23 -25.83
N VAL A 39 11.81 -0.29 -24.67
CA VAL A 39 11.85 0.81 -23.72
C VAL A 39 12.85 1.85 -24.27
N PRO A 40 12.50 3.16 -24.28
CA PRO A 40 13.44 4.17 -24.77
C PRO A 40 14.81 4.05 -24.09
N ALA A 41 15.89 4.02 -24.85
CA ALA A 41 17.24 3.84 -24.34
C ALA A 41 17.67 4.94 -23.33
N THR A 42 16.99 6.09 -23.38
CA THR A 42 17.17 7.21 -22.44
C THR A 42 16.30 7.09 -21.17
N THR A 43 15.68 5.93 -20.93
CA THR A 43 14.91 5.72 -19.71
C THR A 43 15.83 5.40 -18.55
N GLU A 44 15.78 6.23 -17.53
CA GLU A 44 16.51 6.05 -16.27
C GLU A 44 15.58 5.54 -15.19
N PHE A 45 16.07 4.59 -14.38
CA PHE A 45 15.34 4.03 -13.25
C PHE A 45 15.99 4.46 -11.93
N GLU A 46 15.26 5.19 -11.12
CA GLU A 46 15.62 5.50 -9.74
C GLU A 46 14.73 4.72 -8.77
N PHE A 47 15.33 4.28 -7.67
CA PHE A 47 14.63 3.55 -6.64
C PHE A 47 14.84 4.23 -5.29
N ILE A 48 13.75 4.63 -4.66
CA ILE A 48 13.79 5.30 -3.35
C ILE A 48 13.64 4.24 -2.27
N TYR A 49 14.75 3.96 -1.60
CA TYR A 49 14.79 3.08 -0.44
C TYR A 49 14.73 3.91 0.85
N TYR A 50 13.82 3.53 1.76
CA TYR A 50 13.66 4.13 3.08
C TYR A 50 13.46 3.11 4.21
N GLY A 51 13.65 1.82 3.91
CA GLY A 51 13.49 0.74 4.88
C GLY A 51 14.47 0.83 6.07
N ASP A 52 15.65 1.41 5.88
CA ASP A 52 16.62 1.69 6.94
C ASP A 52 16.09 2.69 7.97
N LEU A 53 15.33 3.70 7.54
CA LEU A 53 14.74 4.70 8.44
C LEU A 53 13.69 4.08 9.37
N VAL A 54 13.01 3.01 8.95
CA VAL A 54 12.02 2.35 9.81
C VAL A 54 12.67 1.87 11.11
N LYS A 55 13.92 1.35 11.07
CA LYS A 55 14.65 0.92 12.26
C LYS A 55 14.94 2.06 13.24
N ASP A 56 15.31 3.21 12.70
CA ASP A 56 15.72 4.36 13.51
C ASP A 56 14.54 4.99 14.26
N TYR A 57 13.34 4.86 13.71
CA TYR A 57 12.13 5.51 14.23
C TYR A 57 11.11 4.56 14.84
N SER A 58 11.21 3.25 14.60
CA SER A 58 10.36 2.26 15.27
C SER A 58 10.99 1.79 16.57
N ASN A 59 10.37 2.07 17.70
CA ASN A 59 10.77 1.60 19.02
C ASN A 59 10.55 0.08 19.21
N THR A 60 10.22 -0.65 18.16
CA THR A 60 9.94 -2.09 18.21
C THR A 60 11.07 -2.88 17.56
N PRO A 61 11.69 -3.86 18.24
CA PRO A 61 12.60 -4.78 17.59
C PRO A 61 11.86 -5.50 16.47
N THR A 62 12.26 -5.29 15.23
CA THR A 62 11.87 -6.13 14.10
C THR A 62 12.51 -7.51 14.32
N SER A 63 11.88 -8.35 15.11
CA SER A 63 12.40 -9.71 15.28
C SER A 63 11.80 -10.62 14.23
N ASN A 64 12.63 -11.12 13.33
CA ASN A 64 12.34 -12.27 12.46
C ASN A 64 11.84 -13.51 13.23
N LYS A 65 11.91 -13.48 14.56
CA LYS A 65 11.46 -14.54 15.46
C LYS A 65 9.93 -14.65 15.53
N VAL A 66 9.20 -13.56 15.21
CA VAL A 66 7.72 -13.57 15.18
C VAL A 66 7.18 -14.37 13.99
N LEU A 67 7.95 -14.54 12.92
CA LEU A 67 7.55 -15.30 11.73
C LEU A 67 7.38 -16.80 11.98
N PHE A 68 8.11 -17.38 12.92
CA PHE A 68 8.10 -18.82 13.17
C PHE A 68 6.99 -19.27 14.12
N ASP A 69 6.63 -18.45 15.09
CA ASP A 69 5.63 -18.80 16.11
C ASP A 69 4.17 -18.72 15.62
N LEU A 70 3.91 -18.02 14.50
CA LEU A 70 2.56 -17.80 13.98
C LEU A 70 2.02 -18.97 13.13
N GLN A 71 2.85 -19.89 12.68
CA GLN A 71 2.42 -21.05 11.90
C GLN A 71 1.80 -22.18 12.74
N THR A 72 1.96 -22.15 14.07
CA THR A 72 1.60 -23.26 14.95
C THR A 72 0.53 -22.97 15.99
N SER A 73 0.06 -21.75 16.14
CA SER A 73 -0.86 -21.38 17.22
C SER A 73 -2.19 -20.82 16.71
N GLY A 74 -3.28 -21.42 17.14
CA GLY A 74 -4.65 -21.05 16.81
C GLY A 74 -5.10 -19.70 17.42
N PHE A 75 -6.40 -19.49 17.50
CA PHE A 75 -7.10 -18.25 17.84
C PHE A 75 -6.55 -17.43 19.04
N HIS A 76 -6.00 -18.07 20.08
CA HIS A 76 -5.36 -17.35 21.20
C HIS A 76 -4.12 -16.56 20.81
N ALA A 77 -3.39 -17.01 19.77
CA ALA A 77 -2.30 -16.23 19.19
C ALA A 77 -2.79 -15.01 18.41
N PHE A 78 -4.03 -15.07 17.91
CA PHE A 78 -4.68 -14.02 17.15
C PHE A 78 -5.07 -12.82 18.06
N GLU A 79 -5.73 -13.06 19.20
CA GLU A 79 -6.05 -12.03 20.20
C GLU A 79 -4.79 -11.40 20.80
N LYS A 80 -3.83 -12.24 21.20
CA LYS A 80 -2.54 -11.75 21.71
C LYS A 80 -1.82 -10.86 20.72
N ASN A 81 -1.90 -11.20 19.43
CA ASN A 81 -1.27 -10.46 18.35
C ASN A 81 -1.91 -9.10 18.07
N PHE A 82 -3.21 -8.93 18.28
CA PHE A 82 -3.86 -7.63 18.15
C PHE A 82 -3.54 -6.72 19.34
N ASN A 83 -3.54 -7.28 20.56
CA ASN A 83 -3.24 -6.55 21.79
C ASN A 83 -1.76 -6.10 21.89
N ASP A 84 -0.87 -6.64 21.05
CA ASP A 84 0.52 -6.17 20.92
C ASP A 84 0.64 -4.87 20.07
N LEU A 85 -0.43 -4.44 19.40
CA LEU A 85 -0.48 -3.18 18.67
C LEU A 85 -0.85 -2.04 19.63
N SER A 86 -0.29 -0.85 19.39
CA SER A 86 -0.74 0.37 20.07
C SER A 86 -2.20 0.69 19.71
N LEU A 87 -2.86 1.56 20.46
CA LEU A 87 -4.26 1.97 20.18
C LEU A 87 -4.37 2.56 18.76
N ASP A 88 -3.42 3.42 18.37
CA ASP A 88 -3.42 4.07 17.06
C ASP A 88 -3.23 3.04 15.93
N GLU A 89 -2.36 2.03 16.14
CA GLU A 89 -2.18 0.92 15.19
C GLU A 89 -3.44 0.03 15.09
N GLN A 90 -4.14 -0.19 16.20
CA GLN A 90 -5.42 -0.89 16.22
C GLN A 90 -6.50 -0.11 15.47
N ASP A 91 -6.54 1.22 15.65
CA ASP A 91 -7.50 2.10 14.98
C ASP A 91 -7.34 2.08 13.45
N ILE A 92 -6.13 1.94 12.92
CA ILE A 92 -5.90 1.75 11.49
C ILE A 92 -6.63 0.50 10.98
N LEU A 93 -6.49 -0.64 11.68
CA LEU A 93 -7.16 -1.88 11.27
C LEU A 93 -8.68 -1.81 11.44
N ILE A 94 -9.17 -1.14 12.47
CA ILE A 94 -10.60 -0.89 12.69
C ILE A 94 -11.16 -0.04 11.54
N ASN A 95 -10.47 1.05 11.17
CA ASN A 95 -10.86 1.90 10.04
C ASN A 95 -10.92 1.12 8.72
N ILE A 96 -9.97 0.22 8.47
CA ILE A 96 -10.00 -0.67 7.31
C ILE A 96 -11.25 -1.55 7.34
N ALA A 97 -11.55 -2.17 8.47
CA ALA A 97 -12.70 -3.04 8.63
C ALA A 97 -14.03 -2.29 8.48
N ASP A 98 -14.15 -1.10 9.07
CA ASP A 98 -15.37 -0.28 9.03
C ASP A 98 -15.64 0.23 7.60
N SER A 99 -14.59 0.60 6.85
CA SER A 99 -14.74 1.02 5.46
C SER A 99 -15.19 -0.11 4.52
N MET A 100 -15.04 -1.39 4.93
CA MET A 100 -15.58 -2.53 4.17
C MET A 100 -17.13 -2.60 4.20
N ASP A 101 -17.81 -1.93 5.14
CA ASP A 101 -19.28 -1.94 5.23
C ASP A 101 -19.95 -0.98 4.22
N GLY A 102 -19.23 0.04 3.75
CA GLY A 102 -19.76 1.02 2.79
C GLY A 102 -19.99 0.49 1.37
N ASP A 103 -19.43 -0.68 1.04
CA ASP A 103 -19.46 -1.26 -0.31
C ASP A 103 -20.44 -2.43 -0.48
N SER A 104 -21.12 -2.83 0.59
CA SER A 104 -22.10 -3.92 0.55
C SER A 104 -23.53 -3.39 0.63
N THR A 105 -24.21 -3.34 -0.53
CA THR A 105 -25.69 -3.30 -0.62
C THR A 105 -26.33 -4.66 -0.30
N ASP A 106 -25.56 -5.61 0.18
CA ASP A 106 -26.07 -6.92 0.60
C ASP A 106 -26.35 -6.89 2.10
N GLU A 107 -27.60 -7.17 2.45
CA GLU A 107 -28.08 -7.44 3.78
C GLU A 107 -27.10 -8.40 4.48
N MET A 108 -26.37 -7.88 5.47
CA MET A 108 -25.51 -8.69 6.30
C MET A 108 -26.36 -9.59 7.16
N GLY A 109 -26.83 -10.68 6.54
CA GLY A 109 -27.27 -11.85 7.27
C GLY A 109 -26.15 -12.26 8.21
N THR A 110 -26.47 -12.55 9.46
CA THR A 110 -25.62 -13.20 10.45
C THR A 110 -24.61 -14.11 9.76
N LEU A 111 -23.30 -13.79 9.93
CA LEU A 111 -22.20 -14.63 9.38
C LEU A 111 -22.55 -16.10 9.61
N PRO A 112 -22.59 -16.93 8.57
CA PRO A 112 -22.87 -18.35 8.75
C PRO A 112 -21.79 -18.90 9.67
N ILE A 113 -22.19 -19.45 10.81
CA ILE A 113 -21.30 -20.07 11.78
C ILE A 113 -20.60 -21.31 11.19
N GLU A 114 -20.90 -21.66 9.97
CA GLU A 114 -20.42 -22.88 9.28
C GLU A 114 -18.95 -22.87 8.88
N GLY A 115 -18.30 -21.71 8.76
CA GLY A 115 -16.86 -21.60 8.44
C GLY A 115 -15.92 -21.55 9.65
N ILE A 116 -16.44 -21.47 10.88
CA ILE A 116 -15.64 -21.42 12.09
C ILE A 116 -15.34 -22.86 12.56
N PRO A 117 -14.06 -23.24 12.76
CA PRO A 117 -13.71 -24.56 13.30
C PRO A 117 -14.49 -24.90 14.56
N VAL A 118 -14.94 -26.14 14.72
CA VAL A 118 -15.82 -26.61 15.81
C VAL A 118 -15.26 -26.33 17.21
N ASN A 119 -13.93 -26.33 17.36
CA ASN A 119 -13.23 -25.99 18.59
C ASN A 119 -13.34 -24.52 18.97
N LEU A 120 -13.60 -23.61 18.02
CA LEU A 120 -13.84 -22.19 18.28
C LEU A 120 -15.27 -21.90 18.75
N LYS A 121 -16.26 -22.67 18.29
CA LYS A 121 -17.67 -22.47 18.67
C LYS A 121 -17.90 -22.63 20.18
N ASN A 122 -17.07 -23.40 20.87
CA ASN A 122 -17.20 -23.70 22.30
C ASN A 122 -16.42 -22.75 23.22
N THR A 123 -15.55 -21.88 22.65
CA THR A 123 -14.73 -20.92 23.40
C THR A 123 -15.18 -19.48 23.22
N LEU A 124 -16.14 -19.20 22.33
CA LEU A 124 -16.71 -17.87 22.15
C LEU A 124 -17.62 -17.55 23.34
N THR A 125 -17.11 -16.71 24.25
CA THR A 125 -17.96 -15.89 25.12
C THR A 125 -18.99 -15.14 24.28
N PRO A 126 -20.17 -14.79 24.85
CA PRO A 126 -21.23 -14.12 24.07
C PRO A 126 -20.69 -12.98 23.23
N TYR A 127 -21.08 -12.93 21.97
CA TYR A 127 -20.62 -12.04 20.90
C TYR A 127 -20.52 -10.54 21.29
N SER A 128 -21.14 -10.15 22.39
CA SER A 128 -21.12 -8.79 22.96
C SER A 128 -19.78 -8.39 23.60
N PHE A 129 -18.91 -9.35 23.90
CA PHE A 129 -17.63 -9.10 24.59
C PHE A 129 -16.40 -9.19 23.67
N ILE A 130 -16.57 -9.49 22.38
CA ILE A 130 -15.45 -9.47 21.45
C ILE A 130 -15.07 -8.02 21.19
N ASP A 131 -13.84 -7.67 21.53
CA ASP A 131 -13.25 -6.35 21.29
C ASP A 131 -13.39 -5.94 19.82
N LYS A 132 -13.56 -4.62 19.57
CA LYS A 132 -13.70 -4.04 18.23
C LYS A 132 -12.55 -4.46 17.31
N GLY A 133 -11.35 -4.56 17.84
CA GLY A 133 -10.19 -4.99 17.10
C GLY A 133 -10.22 -6.44 16.65
N ALA A 134 -10.67 -7.35 17.50
CA ALA A 134 -10.85 -8.75 17.13
C ALA A 134 -11.91 -8.91 16.03
N LYS A 135 -13.00 -8.14 16.09
CA LYS A 135 -14.02 -8.10 15.03
C LYS A 135 -13.46 -7.57 13.72
N ALA A 136 -12.66 -6.50 13.75
CA ALA A 136 -12.00 -5.94 12.59
C ALA A 136 -11.08 -6.97 11.91
N LEU A 137 -10.25 -7.66 12.67
CA LEU A 137 -9.35 -8.69 12.15
C LEU A 137 -10.12 -9.87 11.55
N ILE A 138 -11.17 -10.36 12.22
CA ILE A 138 -12.02 -11.45 11.69
C ILE A 138 -12.64 -11.02 10.35
N LYS A 139 -13.13 -9.78 10.27
CA LYS A 139 -13.76 -9.25 9.07
C LYS A 139 -12.76 -9.13 7.91
N ILE A 140 -11.57 -8.56 8.16
CA ILE A 140 -10.53 -8.43 7.15
C ILE A 140 -10.08 -9.83 6.67
N THR A 141 -9.76 -10.74 7.58
CA THR A 141 -9.26 -12.07 7.24
C THR A 141 -10.33 -12.98 6.62
N SER A 142 -11.61 -12.79 6.94
CA SER A 142 -12.70 -13.53 6.28
C SER A 142 -12.90 -13.11 4.83
N ARG A 143 -12.75 -11.81 4.53
CA ARG A 143 -12.83 -11.29 3.16
C ARG A 143 -11.60 -11.64 2.33
N PHE A 144 -10.42 -11.59 2.96
CA PHE A 144 -9.14 -11.87 2.31
C PHE A 144 -8.50 -13.15 2.87
N GLN A 145 -9.07 -14.30 2.50
CA GLN A 145 -8.73 -15.63 3.07
C GLN A 145 -7.25 -16.02 3.03
N LYS A 146 -6.45 -15.36 2.18
CA LYS A 146 -5.01 -15.61 2.03
C LYS A 146 -4.14 -14.60 2.76
N LEU A 147 -4.76 -13.63 3.44
CA LEU A 147 -4.04 -12.62 4.17
C LEU A 147 -3.56 -13.15 5.52
N HIS A 148 -2.26 -13.09 5.72
CA HIS A 148 -1.65 -13.46 6.98
C HIS A 148 -1.69 -12.31 7.99
N THR A 149 -2.07 -12.57 9.22
CA THR A 149 -2.20 -11.58 10.30
C THR A 149 -0.92 -10.74 10.51
N TRP A 150 0.26 -11.33 10.28
CA TRP A 150 1.53 -10.61 10.40
C TRP A 150 1.68 -9.47 9.36
N VAL A 151 1.11 -9.64 8.15
CA VAL A 151 1.12 -8.59 7.12
C VAL A 151 0.30 -7.39 7.59
N LEU A 152 -0.87 -7.64 8.19
CA LEU A 152 -1.70 -6.58 8.79
C LEU A 152 -0.98 -5.83 9.89
N LYS A 153 -0.25 -6.54 10.76
CA LYS A 153 0.55 -5.89 11.82
C LYS A 153 1.65 -4.99 11.27
N ILE A 154 2.42 -5.50 10.31
CA ILE A 154 3.47 -4.69 9.68
C ILE A 154 2.86 -3.48 9.00
N PHE A 155 1.75 -3.68 8.26
CA PHE A 155 1.05 -2.59 7.62
C PHE A 155 0.60 -1.53 8.62
N ALA A 156 -0.09 -1.92 9.69
CA ALA A 156 -0.56 -1.00 10.71
C ALA A 156 0.59 -0.22 11.37
N LYS A 157 1.69 -0.91 11.72
CA LYS A 157 2.85 -0.28 12.35
C LYS A 157 3.56 0.72 11.45
N GLU A 158 3.86 0.35 10.20
CA GLU A 158 4.56 1.26 9.29
C GLU A 158 3.64 2.37 8.78
N ALA A 159 2.33 2.11 8.61
CA ALA A 159 1.34 3.13 8.32
C ALA A 159 1.24 4.15 9.46
N ASN A 160 1.12 3.69 10.71
CA ASN A 160 1.09 4.56 11.88
C ASN A 160 2.37 5.39 12.00
N LEU A 161 3.55 4.77 11.82
CA LEU A 161 4.82 5.48 11.81
C LEU A 161 4.84 6.60 10.77
N PHE A 162 4.33 6.34 9.57
CA PHE A 162 4.25 7.35 8.51
C PHE A 162 3.25 8.46 8.86
N LEU A 163 2.06 8.11 9.38
CA LEU A 163 1.00 9.08 9.64
C LEU A 163 1.30 9.96 10.87
N GLU A 164 1.90 9.40 11.93
CA GLU A 164 2.06 10.09 13.21
C GLU A 164 3.46 10.68 13.43
N ASN A 165 4.50 10.12 12.81
CA ASN A 165 5.87 10.59 13.03
C ASN A 165 6.36 11.54 11.92
N GLU A 166 6.25 12.87 12.17
CA GLU A 166 6.68 13.89 11.20
C GLU A 166 8.18 13.82 10.90
N GLN A 167 9.03 13.48 11.85
CA GLN A 167 10.48 13.39 11.62
C GLN A 167 10.81 12.26 10.64
N TYR A 168 10.21 11.10 10.85
CA TYR A 168 10.33 9.97 9.93
C TYR A 168 9.83 10.36 8.52
N ARG A 169 8.61 10.87 8.44
CA ARG A 169 7.97 11.26 7.18
C ARG A 169 8.79 12.31 6.43
N SER A 170 9.31 13.33 7.14
CA SER A 170 10.18 14.36 6.55
C SER A 170 11.44 13.74 5.94
N LYS A 171 12.09 12.80 6.64
CA LYS A 171 13.30 12.12 6.13
C LYS A 171 13.01 11.29 4.88
N VAL A 172 11.91 10.54 4.88
CA VAL A 172 11.48 9.77 3.71
C VAL A 172 11.18 10.70 2.53
N ARG A 173 10.43 11.77 2.78
CA ARG A 173 10.10 12.81 1.79
C ARG A 173 11.36 13.45 1.20
N GLU A 174 12.32 13.83 2.04
CA GLU A 174 13.58 14.44 1.60
C GLU A 174 14.35 13.55 0.64
N ARG A 175 14.41 12.22 0.86
CA ARG A 175 15.03 11.28 -0.08
C ARG A 175 14.40 11.31 -1.45
N LEU A 176 13.06 11.29 -1.52
CA LEU A 176 12.35 11.37 -2.78
C LEU A 176 12.52 12.73 -3.45
N LEU A 177 12.37 13.82 -2.69
CA LEU A 177 12.50 15.18 -3.22
C LEU A 177 13.89 15.46 -3.75
N SER A 178 14.96 14.93 -3.15
CA SER A 178 16.31 15.10 -3.66
C SER A 178 16.44 14.55 -5.08
N LYS A 179 15.90 13.34 -5.33
CA LYS A 179 15.95 12.70 -6.65
C LYS A 179 15.08 13.41 -7.70
N ILE A 180 13.96 13.96 -7.31
CA ILE A 180 13.12 14.78 -8.19
C ILE A 180 13.83 16.10 -8.56
N LYS A 181 14.53 16.71 -7.61
CA LYS A 181 15.18 18.02 -7.80
C LYS A 181 16.47 17.95 -8.59
N GLU A 182 17.20 16.83 -8.53
CA GLU A 182 18.43 16.60 -9.32
C GLU A 182 18.19 16.82 -10.82
N ASP A 183 17.00 16.44 -11.35
CA ASP A 183 16.70 16.42 -12.79
C ASP A 183 15.40 17.16 -13.14
N SER A 184 15.27 18.40 -12.67
CA SER A 184 14.06 19.21 -12.85
C SER A 184 13.65 19.49 -14.32
N LYS A 185 14.51 19.18 -15.28
CA LYS A 185 14.28 19.37 -16.74
C LYS A 185 13.77 18.12 -17.45
N GLU A 186 13.91 16.95 -16.84
CA GLU A 186 13.50 15.69 -17.44
C GLU A 186 11.99 15.40 -17.22
N GLU A 187 11.46 14.56 -18.11
CA GLU A 187 10.15 13.97 -17.91
C GLU A 187 10.23 12.94 -16.77
N ILE A 188 9.56 13.20 -15.67
CA ILE A 188 9.53 12.33 -14.49
C ILE A 188 8.21 11.59 -14.42
N VAL A 189 8.27 10.26 -14.31
CA VAL A 189 7.15 9.38 -13.95
C VAL A 189 7.38 8.90 -12.54
N LEU A 190 6.41 9.13 -11.65
CA LEU A 190 6.48 8.73 -10.25
C LEU A 190 5.62 7.50 -10.03
N VAL A 191 6.22 6.41 -9.54
CA VAL A 191 5.56 5.12 -9.28
C VAL A 191 5.68 4.79 -7.81
N GLY A 192 4.56 4.71 -7.10
CA GLY A 192 4.49 4.36 -5.69
C GLY A 192 3.72 3.06 -5.47
N HIS A 193 4.30 2.12 -4.73
CA HIS A 193 3.64 0.88 -4.34
C HIS A 193 3.27 0.91 -2.85
N SER A 194 2.07 0.44 -2.51
CA SER A 194 1.63 0.35 -1.12
C SER A 194 1.80 1.68 -0.38
N LEU A 195 2.41 1.70 0.81
CA LEU A 195 2.76 2.91 1.56
C LEU A 195 3.59 3.90 0.73
N GLY A 196 4.40 3.43 -0.22
CA GLY A 196 5.13 4.29 -1.16
C GLY A 196 4.23 5.22 -1.97
N SER A 197 2.95 4.87 -2.18
CA SER A 197 1.96 5.77 -2.81
C SER A 197 1.68 7.00 -1.94
N ALA A 198 1.58 6.81 -0.63
CA ALA A 198 1.39 7.91 0.34
C ALA A 198 2.65 8.78 0.44
N VAL A 199 3.84 8.16 0.44
CA VAL A 199 5.13 8.87 0.36
C VAL A 199 5.21 9.74 -0.90
N CYS A 200 4.79 9.21 -2.04
CA CYS A 200 4.76 9.97 -3.29
C CYS A 200 3.78 11.16 -3.22
N LEU A 201 2.57 10.94 -2.72
CA LEU A 201 1.57 12.01 -2.60
C LEU A 201 2.05 13.10 -1.64
N ASP A 202 2.61 12.73 -0.49
CA ASP A 202 3.21 13.67 0.46
C ASP A 202 4.31 14.52 -0.20
N ALA A 203 5.23 13.89 -0.93
CA ALA A 203 6.27 14.62 -1.65
C ALA A 203 5.70 15.55 -2.73
N LEU A 204 4.69 15.11 -3.51
CA LEU A 204 4.04 15.92 -4.54
C LEU A 204 3.38 17.16 -3.97
N GLN A 205 2.80 17.09 -2.76
CA GLN A 205 2.19 18.24 -2.08
C GLN A 205 3.23 19.26 -1.59
N HIS A 206 4.50 18.86 -1.45
CA HIS A 206 5.61 19.73 -1.08
C HIS A 206 6.39 20.27 -2.29
N LEU A 207 5.97 19.93 -3.51
CA LEU A 207 6.53 20.49 -4.75
C LEU A 207 5.65 21.60 -5.31
N ASN A 208 6.28 22.67 -5.75
CA ASN A 208 5.58 23.73 -6.47
C ASN A 208 5.38 23.40 -7.97
N SER A 209 4.67 24.27 -8.67
CA SER A 209 4.32 24.09 -10.07
C SER A 209 5.48 24.17 -11.07
N SER A 210 6.70 24.53 -10.64
CA SER A 210 7.89 24.54 -11.50
C SER A 210 8.39 23.13 -11.83
N TYR A 211 8.12 22.16 -10.97
CA TYR A 211 8.41 20.75 -11.22
C TYR A 211 7.36 20.14 -12.15
N LYS A 212 7.79 19.19 -12.97
CA LYS A 212 6.96 18.59 -14.01
C LYS A 212 6.92 17.07 -13.88
N ILE A 213 6.05 16.57 -13.00
CA ILE A 213 5.77 15.14 -12.94
C ILE A 213 4.76 14.83 -14.06
N SER A 214 5.18 14.08 -15.05
CA SER A 214 4.36 13.77 -16.22
C SER A 214 3.24 12.77 -15.93
N ARG A 215 3.49 11.81 -15.05
CA ARG A 215 2.52 10.82 -14.61
C ARG A 215 2.77 10.44 -13.16
N PHE A 216 1.68 10.17 -12.43
CA PHE A 216 1.72 9.57 -11.11
C PHE A 216 0.96 8.24 -11.17
N VAL A 217 1.66 7.16 -10.84
CA VAL A 217 1.13 5.79 -10.90
C VAL A 217 1.20 5.20 -9.50
N THR A 218 0.04 4.88 -8.93
CA THR A 218 -0.07 4.21 -7.63
C THR A 218 -0.46 2.76 -7.83
N LEU A 219 0.25 1.86 -7.17
CA LEU A 219 0.11 0.41 -7.29
C LEU A 219 -0.21 -0.16 -5.91
N GLY A 220 -1.31 -0.89 -5.75
CA GLY A 220 -1.67 -1.46 -4.45
C GLY A 220 -1.78 -0.41 -3.34
N SER A 221 -2.40 0.73 -3.61
CA SER A 221 -2.33 1.94 -2.79
C SER A 221 -3.30 1.95 -1.62
N PRO A 222 -2.88 2.36 -0.40
CA PRO A 222 -3.77 2.55 0.74
C PRO A 222 -4.53 3.90 0.72
N LEU A 223 -4.28 4.76 -0.26
CA LEU A 223 -4.85 6.11 -0.30
C LEU A 223 -6.38 6.17 -0.37
N GLY A 224 -7.05 5.06 -0.71
CA GLY A 224 -8.50 4.92 -0.62
C GLY A 224 -9.02 4.62 0.79
N ILE A 225 -8.16 4.24 1.73
CA ILE A 225 -8.54 3.94 3.12
C ILE A 225 -8.76 5.25 3.88
N PRO A 226 -9.86 5.38 4.69
CA PRO A 226 -10.22 6.63 5.36
C PRO A 226 -9.09 7.30 6.12
N VAL A 227 -8.35 6.57 6.94
CA VAL A 227 -7.24 7.14 7.73
C VAL A 227 -6.17 7.82 6.86
N PHE A 228 -5.93 7.33 5.64
CA PHE A 228 -4.98 7.96 4.72
C PHE A 228 -5.57 9.19 4.04
N TYR A 229 -6.76 9.12 3.46
CA TYR A 229 -7.30 10.30 2.78
C TYR A 229 -7.71 11.42 3.75
N ASP A 230 -8.03 11.10 5.01
CA ASP A 230 -8.27 12.11 6.04
C ASP A 230 -6.99 12.77 6.53
N TYR A 231 -5.87 12.03 6.53
CA TYR A 231 -4.55 12.59 6.76
C TYR A 231 -4.20 13.63 5.69
N PHE A 232 -4.40 13.33 4.41
CA PHE A 232 -4.17 14.24 3.29
C PHE A 232 -5.31 15.26 3.15
N LYS A 233 -5.24 16.36 3.91
CA LYS A 233 -6.29 17.41 3.91
C LYS A 233 -6.51 18.06 2.54
N ASP A 234 -5.42 18.30 1.78
CA ASP A 234 -5.50 18.72 0.39
C ASP A 234 -5.61 17.48 -0.50
N ARG A 235 -6.79 17.27 -1.05
CA ARG A 235 -7.14 16.14 -1.93
C ARG A 235 -7.32 16.58 -3.37
N THR A 236 -6.76 17.75 -3.71
CA THR A 236 -6.72 18.26 -5.08
C THR A 236 -5.53 17.70 -5.84
N LYS A 237 -5.50 17.94 -7.14
CA LYS A 237 -4.36 17.55 -7.97
C LYS A 237 -3.12 18.35 -7.55
N PRO A 238 -2.01 17.69 -7.16
CA PRO A 238 -0.76 18.39 -6.85
C PRO A 238 -0.31 19.28 -8.01
N SER A 239 0.11 20.51 -7.73
CA SER A 239 0.46 21.50 -8.76
C SER A 239 1.67 21.08 -9.61
N SER A 240 2.53 20.21 -9.09
CA SER A 240 3.67 19.60 -9.79
C SER A 240 3.25 18.47 -10.75
N LEU A 241 2.08 17.84 -10.58
CA LEU A 241 1.59 16.79 -11.46
C LEU A 241 0.94 17.39 -12.71
N LYS A 242 1.61 17.27 -13.86
CA LYS A 242 1.13 17.84 -15.14
C LYS A 242 0.22 16.91 -15.92
N GLY A 243 0.50 15.60 -15.88
CA GLY A 243 -0.29 14.59 -16.55
C GLY A 243 -1.32 13.91 -15.64
N ASP A 244 -1.58 12.65 -15.89
CA ASP A 244 -2.61 11.87 -15.23
C ASP A 244 -2.12 11.19 -13.96
N TRP A 245 -3.09 10.88 -13.09
CA TRP A 245 -2.91 9.99 -11.97
C TRP A 245 -3.63 8.67 -12.26
N PHE A 246 -2.86 7.60 -12.41
CA PHE A 246 -3.34 6.23 -12.56
C PHE A 246 -3.24 5.49 -11.23
N ASN A 247 -4.34 4.92 -10.77
CA ASN A 247 -4.38 4.09 -9.57
C ASN A 247 -4.69 2.65 -9.96
N PHE A 248 -3.72 1.77 -9.81
CA PHE A 248 -3.90 0.34 -10.05
C PHE A 248 -4.22 -0.40 -8.76
N TYR A 249 -5.29 -1.16 -8.80
CA TYR A 249 -5.79 -1.94 -7.69
C TYR A 249 -6.04 -3.39 -8.10
N ASP A 250 -6.07 -4.28 -7.13
CA ASP A 250 -6.59 -5.63 -7.29
C ASP A 250 -7.65 -5.90 -6.21
N THR A 251 -8.73 -6.58 -6.57
CA THR A 251 -9.83 -6.88 -5.64
C THR A 251 -9.44 -7.88 -4.53
N ASP A 252 -8.38 -8.64 -4.75
CA ASP A 252 -7.83 -9.58 -3.78
C ASP A 252 -6.72 -8.96 -2.91
N ASP A 253 -6.32 -7.73 -3.22
CA ASP A 253 -5.36 -6.95 -2.44
C ASP A 253 -6.08 -6.06 -1.42
N PHE A 254 -6.00 -6.42 -0.14
CA PHE A 254 -6.69 -5.72 0.95
C PHE A 254 -6.28 -4.25 1.10
N VAL A 255 -5.05 -3.89 0.72
CA VAL A 255 -4.53 -2.50 0.82
C VAL A 255 -5.16 -1.62 -0.24
N SER A 256 -5.39 -2.15 -1.44
CA SER A 256 -5.88 -1.39 -2.58
C SER A 256 -7.36 -1.64 -2.91
N ALA A 257 -8.08 -2.34 -2.05
CA ALA A 257 -9.49 -2.68 -2.28
C ALA A 257 -10.41 -1.44 -2.37
N TYR A 258 -9.95 -0.28 -1.90
CA TYR A 258 -10.69 0.97 -1.93
C TYR A 258 -10.20 1.87 -3.07
N LEU A 259 -11.14 2.23 -3.94
CA LEU A 259 -10.86 3.10 -5.10
C LEU A 259 -10.63 4.54 -4.66
N LEU A 260 -9.79 5.25 -5.41
CA LEU A 260 -9.59 6.69 -5.24
C LEU A 260 -10.71 7.45 -5.97
N THR A 261 -11.83 7.63 -5.29
CA THR A 261 -13.04 8.21 -5.87
C THR A 261 -13.15 9.72 -5.65
N ASN A 262 -14.04 10.38 -6.38
CA ASN A 262 -14.44 11.75 -6.15
C ASN A 262 -15.91 11.77 -5.69
N PRO A 263 -16.24 12.13 -4.41
CA PRO A 263 -15.32 12.43 -3.32
C PRO A 263 -14.60 11.17 -2.78
N PRO A 264 -13.60 11.23 -1.90
CA PRO A 264 -13.07 12.44 -1.24
C PRO A 264 -12.02 13.20 -2.07
N TYR A 265 -11.47 12.61 -3.12
CA TYR A 265 -10.48 13.28 -3.98
C TYR A 265 -11.17 14.24 -4.97
N ASN A 266 -10.65 15.47 -5.09
CA ASN A 266 -11.08 16.44 -6.08
C ASN A 266 -9.99 16.71 -7.12
N VAL A 267 -9.61 15.67 -7.84
CA VAL A 267 -8.53 15.68 -8.84
C VAL A 267 -9.13 15.86 -10.25
N LYS A 268 -8.55 16.73 -11.06
CA LYS A 268 -8.95 16.95 -12.46
C LYS A 268 -7.73 16.90 -13.38
N PRO A 269 -7.75 16.04 -14.46
CA PRO A 269 -8.75 15.02 -14.73
C PRO A 269 -8.87 14.02 -13.57
N VAL A 270 -9.99 13.31 -13.49
CA VAL A 270 -10.25 12.34 -12.39
C VAL A 270 -9.19 11.25 -12.36
N ILE A 271 -8.90 10.74 -11.15
CA ILE A 271 -7.99 9.63 -10.96
C ILE A 271 -8.53 8.41 -11.72
N GLN A 272 -7.69 7.83 -12.57
CA GLN A 272 -8.07 6.64 -13.32
C GLN A 272 -7.81 5.38 -12.50
N ASN A 273 -8.88 4.83 -11.90
CA ASN A 273 -8.79 3.54 -11.20
C ASN A 273 -8.82 2.41 -12.22
N LEU A 274 -7.75 1.64 -12.29
CA LEU A 274 -7.55 0.56 -13.26
C LEU A 274 -7.25 -0.73 -12.51
N ARG A 275 -7.89 -1.83 -12.93
CA ARG A 275 -7.64 -3.12 -12.31
C ARG A 275 -6.38 -3.74 -12.91
N ALA A 276 -5.43 -4.11 -12.04
CA ALA A 276 -4.30 -4.97 -12.39
C ALA A 276 -4.68 -6.44 -12.19
N LYS A 277 -4.00 -7.34 -12.89
CA LYS A 277 -4.09 -8.79 -12.68
C LYS A 277 -2.87 -9.24 -11.90
N THR A 278 -2.94 -9.15 -10.59
CA THR A 278 -1.82 -9.56 -9.73
C THR A 278 -1.75 -11.07 -9.53
N GLN A 279 -0.70 -11.53 -8.87
CA GLN A 279 -0.50 -12.95 -8.60
C GLN A 279 -1.47 -13.45 -7.52
N TYR A 280 -2.20 -14.50 -7.82
CA TYR A 280 -3.25 -15.07 -6.97
C TYR A 280 -2.84 -15.38 -5.52
N PHE A 281 -1.58 -15.81 -5.28
CA PHE A 281 -1.09 -16.15 -3.94
C PHE A 281 -0.50 -14.98 -3.15
N GLN A 282 -0.19 -13.88 -3.81
CA GLN A 282 0.40 -12.68 -3.22
C GLN A 282 -0.12 -11.43 -3.94
N PRO A 283 -1.41 -11.11 -3.82
CA PRO A 283 -2.04 -10.05 -4.61
C PRO A 283 -1.47 -8.66 -4.30
N HIS A 284 -0.89 -8.45 -3.11
CA HIS A 284 -0.22 -7.20 -2.74
C HIS A 284 1.26 -7.15 -3.15
N TYR A 285 1.79 -8.20 -3.80
CA TYR A 285 3.21 -8.21 -4.14
C TYR A 285 3.49 -7.38 -5.39
N ILE A 286 4.50 -6.50 -5.29
CA ILE A 286 4.84 -5.53 -6.35
C ILE A 286 5.08 -6.16 -7.73
N VAL A 287 5.65 -7.37 -7.76
CA VAL A 287 5.93 -8.07 -9.02
C VAL A 287 4.66 -8.27 -9.82
N GLY A 288 3.55 -8.69 -9.18
CA GLY A 288 2.27 -8.88 -9.85
C GLY A 288 1.63 -7.60 -10.39
N TYR A 289 2.02 -6.43 -9.86
CA TYR A 289 1.62 -5.14 -10.45
C TYR A 289 2.53 -4.76 -11.61
N LEU A 290 3.84 -4.90 -11.47
CA LEU A 290 4.79 -4.43 -12.48
C LEU A 290 4.90 -5.36 -13.70
N ASP A 291 4.54 -6.64 -13.58
CA ASP A 291 4.46 -7.55 -14.73
C ASP A 291 3.14 -7.43 -15.52
N ASP A 292 2.19 -6.62 -15.03
CA ASP A 292 0.94 -6.33 -15.76
C ASP A 292 1.18 -5.40 -16.95
N ALA A 293 0.75 -5.84 -18.13
CA ALA A 293 0.92 -5.11 -19.38
C ALA A 293 0.28 -3.71 -19.39
N LEU A 294 -0.87 -3.53 -18.72
CA LEU A 294 -1.55 -2.24 -18.67
C LEU A 294 -0.83 -1.27 -17.75
N VAL A 295 -0.29 -1.74 -16.62
CA VAL A 295 0.53 -0.95 -15.70
C VAL A 295 1.72 -0.35 -16.45
N VAL A 296 2.47 -1.19 -17.14
CA VAL A 296 3.67 -0.76 -17.88
C VAL A 296 3.34 0.22 -19.00
N LYS A 297 2.24 -0.02 -19.75
CA LYS A 297 1.75 0.94 -20.76
C LYS A 297 1.49 2.31 -20.17
N LYS A 298 0.85 2.38 -19.00
CA LYS A 298 0.57 3.66 -18.32
C LYS A 298 1.82 4.32 -17.76
N ILE A 299 2.79 3.54 -17.29
CA ILE A 299 4.09 4.08 -16.87
C ILE A 299 4.84 4.66 -18.08
N LEU A 300 4.89 3.96 -19.21
CA LEU A 300 5.59 4.40 -20.41
C LEU A 300 4.81 5.46 -21.21
N GLY A 301 3.50 5.58 -21.02
CA GLY A 301 2.66 6.53 -21.74
C GLY A 301 2.30 6.09 -23.17
N VAL A 302 2.14 4.78 -23.37
CA VAL A 302 1.81 4.15 -24.67
C VAL A 302 0.53 3.34 -24.57
#